data_b44e6f538361b692ed1b971b19a5c82b
#
_entry.id   b44e6f538361b692ed1b971b19a5c82b
#
_cell.length_a   1.000
_cell.length_b   1.000
_cell.length_c   1.000
_cell.angle_alpha   90.00
_cell.angle_beta   90.00
_cell.angle_gamma   90.00
#
_symmetry.space_group_name_H-M   'P 1'
#
loop_
_entity.id
_entity.type
_entity.pdbx_description
1 polymer ?
#
loop_
_entity_poly.entity_id
_entity_poly.type
_entity_poly.pdbx_seq_one_letter_code
_entity_poly.pdbx_strand_id
1 'polypeptide(L)'
;MNRLILAATLSLVALPLSPACSKDQAYKVQSADVLAEEKALAGPEMRGRGSGTADEARAAAWVAAQFEKFGLKTAPGMSGYTQTAPLVRRSMAGEPKLTVGGTSVSGVSVLATGGGIIGGKAAILTDPAGAIPAADVLVYTGPADKLSQVRRALRGKAKLLLTAESDVTRRYLGMAGGKPQIRTTLEGSPGWSSLAVAALPADALTTIAAGSEVMLDVPVATEKGITTNAIGYLPSTDPKAGVILLSAHLDHLGVRPDGAVMPGANDDASGTVAVIELARAFAAKGPQKRGILFVAYGSEEIGGLGSTWFGEHSPVPLTDLVANIEFEMIGAQDPKLPKGALMMTGSERSNLFEMMKSQGALIASDPYPDQHFFQRSDNYSLALKGIVAHTFSGWAVVPTYHQPTDTVENLDIKYMTNAIQSLIAPVGLLAAGNFKPEWKSGGQPKP
;
A
#
# COMPACT_ATOMS: atom_id res chain seq x y z
N MET A 1 -76.84 48.09 -23.65
CA MET A 1 -76.46 46.80 -22.99
C MET A 1 -75.33 46.18 -23.80
N ASN A 2 -74.07 46.51 -23.48
CA ASN A 2 -72.88 46.02 -24.15
C ASN A 2 -72.23 44.89 -23.29
N ARG A 3 -72.17 43.71 -23.82
CA ARG A 3 -71.42 42.58 -23.19
C ARG A 3 -70.01 42.61 -23.72
N LEU A 4 -69.01 42.85 -22.84
CA LEU A 4 -67.58 42.62 -23.10
C LEU A 4 -67.30 41.11 -22.97
N ILE A 5 -66.71 40.53 -24.00
CA ILE A 5 -66.15 39.18 -23.98
C ILE A 5 -64.65 39.33 -23.69
N LEU A 6 -64.21 38.81 -22.55
CA LEU A 6 -62.80 38.77 -22.13
C LEU A 6 -62.22 37.49 -22.71
N ALA A 7 -61.29 37.62 -23.65
CA ALA A 7 -60.52 36.49 -24.16
C ALA A 7 -59.24 36.23 -23.28
N ALA A 8 -59.21 35.13 -22.59
CA ALA A 8 -58.00 34.69 -21.84
C ALA A 8 -57.02 33.99 -22.77
N THR A 9 -55.88 34.59 -23.02
CA THR A 9 -54.75 33.96 -23.74
C THR A 9 -53.94 33.11 -22.76
N LEU A 10 -53.98 31.79 -22.96
CA LEU A 10 -53.11 30.81 -22.26
C LEU A 10 -51.72 30.82 -22.89
N SER A 11 -50.73 31.40 -22.23
CA SER A 11 -49.33 31.32 -22.65
C SER A 11 -48.73 29.96 -22.18
N LEU A 12 -48.48 29.06 -23.11
CA LEU A 12 -47.68 27.84 -22.87
C LEU A 12 -46.22 28.24 -22.67
N VAL A 13 -45.74 28.13 -21.43
CA VAL A 13 -44.30 28.20 -21.11
C VAL A 13 -43.69 26.84 -21.49
N ALA A 14 -42.96 26.81 -22.60
CA ALA A 14 -42.13 25.68 -22.96
C ALA A 14 -40.90 25.62 -22.04
N LEU A 15 -40.86 24.69 -21.10
CA LEU A 15 -39.63 24.34 -20.35
C LEU A 15 -38.60 23.78 -21.31
N PRO A 16 -37.35 24.25 -21.28
CA PRO A 16 -36.30 23.64 -22.08
C PRO A 16 -36.05 22.20 -21.58
N LEU A 17 -36.28 21.22 -22.42
CA LEU A 17 -35.83 19.85 -22.25
C LEU A 17 -34.28 19.88 -22.23
N SER A 18 -33.69 19.66 -21.06
CA SER A 18 -32.26 19.38 -20.96
C SER A 18 -31.98 18.17 -21.85
N PRO A 19 -30.93 18.19 -22.69
CA PRO A 19 -30.57 17.03 -23.50
C PRO A 19 -30.29 15.85 -22.57
N ALA A 20 -31.03 14.79 -22.72
CA ALA A 20 -30.71 13.51 -22.09
C ALA A 20 -29.33 13.12 -22.57
N CYS A 21 -28.36 13.10 -21.65
CA CYS A 21 -27.01 12.64 -21.91
C CYS A 21 -27.14 11.20 -22.45
N SER A 22 -26.73 10.97 -23.67
CA SER A 22 -26.76 9.64 -24.28
C SER A 22 -25.85 8.73 -23.47
N LYS A 23 -26.40 7.65 -22.90
CA LYS A 23 -25.71 6.65 -22.08
C LYS A 23 -24.60 5.87 -22.81
N ASP A 24 -24.34 6.16 -24.08
CA ASP A 24 -23.41 5.41 -24.96
C ASP A 24 -22.06 6.10 -25.20
N GLN A 25 -21.81 7.29 -24.62
CA GLN A 25 -20.50 7.88 -24.75
C GLN A 25 -19.57 7.26 -23.71
N ALA A 26 -18.57 6.47 -24.19
CA ALA A 26 -17.54 5.87 -23.33
C ALA A 26 -16.88 6.97 -22.48
N TYR A 27 -16.80 6.77 -21.16
CA TYR A 27 -16.14 7.71 -20.28
C TYR A 27 -14.69 7.94 -20.72
N LYS A 28 -14.27 9.20 -20.72
CA LYS A 28 -12.91 9.58 -21.10
C LYS A 28 -12.22 10.25 -19.91
N VAL A 29 -11.15 9.63 -19.44
CA VAL A 29 -10.27 10.20 -18.41
C VAL A 29 -9.66 11.50 -18.92
N GLN A 30 -9.71 12.55 -18.12
CA GLN A 30 -9.19 13.87 -18.51
C GLN A 30 -7.86 14.13 -17.81
N SER A 31 -6.81 14.46 -18.57
CA SER A 31 -5.49 14.79 -17.98
C SER A 31 -5.56 16.00 -17.03
N ALA A 32 -6.52 16.89 -17.23
CA ALA A 32 -6.74 18.02 -16.34
C ALA A 32 -7.25 17.59 -14.95
N ASP A 33 -8.14 16.58 -14.90
CA ASP A 33 -8.65 16.03 -13.64
C ASP A 33 -7.52 15.27 -12.92
N VAL A 34 -6.81 14.38 -13.63
CA VAL A 34 -5.64 13.65 -13.11
C VAL A 34 -4.62 14.60 -12.51
N LEU A 35 -4.25 15.68 -13.21
CA LEU A 35 -3.31 16.68 -12.70
C LEU A 35 -3.83 17.43 -11.48
N ALA A 36 -5.14 17.75 -11.46
CA ALA A 36 -5.74 18.46 -10.33
C ALA A 36 -5.77 17.57 -9.06
N GLU A 37 -6.05 16.30 -9.21
CA GLU A 37 -6.07 15.33 -8.11
C GLU A 37 -4.67 15.04 -7.58
N GLU A 38 -3.67 14.91 -8.47
CA GLU A 38 -2.25 14.83 -8.10
C GLU A 38 -1.80 16.04 -7.28
N LYS A 39 -2.10 17.25 -7.75
CA LYS A 39 -1.78 18.48 -7.02
C LYS A 39 -2.48 18.57 -5.68
N ALA A 40 -3.68 18.03 -5.56
CA ALA A 40 -4.40 18.00 -4.29
C ALA A 40 -3.74 17.03 -3.30
N LEU A 41 -3.35 15.82 -3.73
CA LEU A 41 -2.78 14.79 -2.86
C LEU A 41 -1.29 15.01 -2.57
N ALA A 42 -0.48 15.34 -3.57
CA ALA A 42 0.96 15.57 -3.41
C ALA A 42 1.31 17.04 -3.12
N GLY A 43 0.31 17.91 -2.98
CA GLY A 43 0.50 19.32 -2.69
C GLY A 43 0.97 19.59 -1.25
N PRO A 44 1.48 20.82 -0.99
CA PRO A 44 2.07 21.18 0.30
C PRO A 44 1.08 21.08 1.48
N GLU A 45 -0.21 21.26 1.24
CA GLU A 45 -1.26 21.15 2.27
C GLU A 45 -1.36 19.74 2.86
N MET A 46 -1.00 18.72 2.10
CA MET A 46 -1.03 17.32 2.54
C MET A 46 0.24 16.92 3.31
N ARG A 47 1.29 17.75 3.30
CA ARG A 47 2.50 17.55 4.09
C ARG A 47 3.09 16.14 3.96
N GLY A 48 3.01 15.55 2.75
CA GLY A 48 3.50 14.21 2.46
C GLY A 48 2.70 13.07 3.11
N ARG A 49 1.49 13.31 3.59
CA ARG A 49 0.53 12.27 4.02
C ARG A 49 1.10 11.20 4.96
N GLY A 50 1.98 11.61 5.89
CA GLY A 50 2.74 10.67 6.74
C GLY A 50 1.85 9.62 7.41
N SER A 51 2.24 8.34 7.30
CA SER A 51 1.50 7.18 7.79
C SER A 51 1.02 7.32 9.24
N GLY A 52 -0.26 7.04 9.48
CA GLY A 52 -0.89 7.10 10.81
C GLY A 52 -0.86 8.48 11.46
N THR A 53 -0.74 9.58 10.70
CA THR A 53 -0.76 10.95 11.22
C THR A 53 -2.05 11.67 10.86
N ALA A 54 -2.23 12.89 11.37
CA ALA A 54 -3.33 13.76 10.95
C ALA A 54 -3.26 14.12 9.45
N ASP A 55 -2.08 14.07 8.84
CA ASP A 55 -1.88 14.36 7.42
C ASP A 55 -2.40 13.20 6.55
N GLU A 56 -2.18 11.94 6.96
CA GLU A 56 -2.83 10.76 6.36
C GLU A 56 -4.36 10.84 6.48
N ALA A 57 -4.87 11.14 7.68
CA ALA A 57 -6.32 11.26 7.91
C ALA A 57 -6.94 12.36 7.04
N ARG A 58 -6.23 13.46 6.78
CA ARG A 58 -6.65 14.54 5.88
C ARG A 58 -6.74 14.04 4.43
N ALA A 59 -5.74 13.29 3.97
CA ALA A 59 -5.75 12.70 2.64
C ALA A 59 -6.91 11.69 2.50
N ALA A 60 -7.13 10.83 3.49
CA ALA A 60 -8.25 9.88 3.49
C ALA A 60 -9.61 10.61 3.45
N ALA A 61 -9.77 11.68 4.21
CA ALA A 61 -10.99 12.50 4.19
C ALA A 61 -11.20 13.17 2.82
N TRP A 62 -10.13 13.63 2.16
CA TRP A 62 -10.21 14.23 0.84
C TRP A 62 -10.61 13.18 -0.21
N VAL A 63 -10.02 11.98 -0.20
CA VAL A 63 -10.40 10.86 -1.10
C VAL A 63 -11.85 10.46 -0.86
N ALA A 64 -12.27 10.31 0.40
CA ALA A 64 -13.63 10.00 0.79
C ALA A 64 -14.64 11.02 0.21
N ALA A 65 -14.29 12.31 0.25
CA ALA A 65 -15.12 13.36 -0.33
C ALA A 65 -15.24 13.26 -1.87
N GLN A 66 -14.21 12.77 -2.57
CA GLN A 66 -14.31 12.48 -4.01
C GLN A 66 -15.29 11.33 -4.26
N PHE A 67 -15.23 10.25 -3.48
CA PHE A 67 -16.17 9.14 -3.61
C PHE A 67 -17.63 9.58 -3.38
N GLU A 68 -17.88 10.37 -2.36
CA GLU A 68 -19.19 10.95 -2.09
C GLU A 68 -19.66 11.86 -3.23
N LYS A 69 -18.80 12.76 -3.72
CA LYS A 69 -19.07 13.67 -4.85
C LYS A 69 -19.46 12.92 -6.11
N PHE A 70 -18.88 11.75 -6.39
CA PHE A 70 -19.25 10.93 -7.55
C PHE A 70 -20.54 10.13 -7.33
N GLY A 71 -21.15 10.18 -6.15
CA GLY A 71 -22.39 9.48 -5.82
C GLY A 71 -22.22 8.01 -5.49
N LEU A 72 -20.99 7.57 -5.21
CA LEU A 72 -20.78 6.25 -4.62
C LEU A 72 -21.53 6.13 -3.29
N LYS A 73 -21.74 4.92 -2.84
CA LYS A 73 -22.37 4.62 -1.55
C LYS A 73 -21.30 4.31 -0.51
N THR A 74 -21.66 4.47 0.75
CA THR A 74 -20.89 3.87 1.84
C THR A 74 -20.89 2.35 1.68
N ALA A 75 -19.77 1.71 2.00
CA ALA A 75 -19.71 0.26 1.95
C ALA A 75 -20.62 -0.39 3.02
N PRO A 76 -21.08 -1.62 2.84
CA PRO A 76 -21.98 -2.28 3.79
C PRO A 76 -21.46 -2.22 5.24
N GLY A 77 -22.32 -1.85 6.17
CA GLY A 77 -21.98 -1.73 7.59
C GLY A 77 -21.19 -0.48 7.99
N MET A 78 -20.80 0.36 7.04
CA MET A 78 -20.07 1.60 7.32
C MET A 78 -21.01 2.79 7.43
N SER A 79 -20.75 3.70 8.39
CA SER A 79 -21.50 4.95 8.60
C SER A 79 -20.98 6.12 7.73
N GLY A 80 -19.83 5.96 7.07
CA GLY A 80 -19.18 6.97 6.22
C GLY A 80 -18.23 6.32 5.23
N TYR A 81 -17.40 7.12 4.57
CA TYR A 81 -16.45 6.68 3.56
C TYR A 81 -15.03 6.44 4.11
N THR A 82 -14.86 6.43 5.42
CA THR A 82 -13.57 6.17 6.06
C THR A 82 -13.67 5.00 7.01
N GLN A 83 -12.60 4.18 7.05
CA GLN A 83 -12.42 3.10 7.99
C GLN A 83 -11.15 3.38 8.80
N THR A 84 -11.26 3.47 10.12
CA THR A 84 -10.12 3.74 11.00
C THR A 84 -9.66 2.47 11.68
N ALA A 85 -8.34 2.36 11.89
CA ALA A 85 -7.72 1.29 12.64
C ALA A 85 -6.82 1.84 13.76
N PRO A 86 -6.90 1.29 14.99
CA PRO A 86 -6.06 1.75 16.08
C PRO A 86 -4.62 1.24 15.91
N LEU A 87 -3.67 2.15 16.11
CA LEU A 87 -2.24 1.89 16.04
C LEU A 87 -1.58 2.00 17.42
N VAL A 88 -0.53 1.22 17.61
CA VAL A 88 0.45 1.40 18.67
C VAL A 88 1.76 1.84 18.06
N ARG A 89 2.08 3.10 18.22
CA ARG A 89 3.38 3.68 17.84
C ARG A 89 4.37 3.46 18.97
N ARG A 90 5.61 3.20 18.59
CA ARG A 90 6.71 3.08 19.56
C ARG A 90 7.84 4.00 19.14
N SER A 91 8.51 4.59 20.13
CA SER A 91 9.72 5.39 19.94
C SER A 91 10.75 5.02 21.01
N MET A 92 12.03 5.25 20.73
CA MET A 92 13.08 5.05 21.74
C MET A 92 12.82 5.95 22.95
N ALA A 93 12.86 5.36 24.15
CA ALA A 93 12.71 6.05 25.43
C ALA A 93 14.02 6.06 26.25
N GLY A 94 15.11 5.50 25.72
CA GLY A 94 16.40 5.44 26.37
C GLY A 94 17.43 4.67 25.55
N GLU A 95 18.65 4.58 26.04
CA GLU A 95 19.73 3.84 25.38
C GLU A 95 19.52 2.33 25.49
N PRO A 96 19.73 1.58 24.39
CA PRO A 96 19.66 0.13 24.41
C PRO A 96 20.80 -0.46 25.24
N LYS A 97 20.52 -1.57 25.94
CA LYS A 97 21.50 -2.29 26.75
C LYS A 97 21.60 -3.72 26.28
N LEU A 98 22.80 -4.18 25.98
CA LEU A 98 23.06 -5.57 25.66
C LEU A 98 23.87 -6.22 26.80
N THR A 99 23.48 -7.41 27.22
CA THR A 99 24.25 -8.22 28.15
C THR A 99 24.50 -9.62 27.56
N VAL A 100 25.67 -10.17 27.87
CA VAL A 100 26.07 -11.54 27.53
C VAL A 100 26.56 -12.23 28.81
N GLY A 101 25.90 -13.30 29.23
CA GLY A 101 26.18 -13.97 30.51
C GLY A 101 26.07 -13.02 31.70
N GLY A 102 25.20 -12.01 31.65
CA GLY A 102 25.04 -10.98 32.67
C GLY A 102 26.04 -9.81 32.62
N THR A 103 27.06 -9.89 31.73
CA THR A 103 28.04 -8.83 31.54
C THR A 103 27.58 -7.85 30.46
N SER A 104 27.64 -6.54 30.72
CA SER A 104 27.28 -5.51 29.74
C SER A 104 28.27 -5.45 28.59
N VAL A 105 27.73 -5.36 27.38
CA VAL A 105 28.47 -5.18 26.12
C VAL A 105 28.20 -3.76 25.61
N SER A 106 29.26 -2.97 25.40
CA SER A 106 29.17 -1.60 24.88
C SER A 106 29.18 -1.57 23.35
N GLY A 107 28.77 -0.41 22.80
CA GLY A 107 28.79 -0.17 21.35
C GLY A 107 27.66 -0.88 20.58
N VAL A 108 26.54 -1.22 21.25
CA VAL A 108 25.38 -1.80 20.57
C VAL A 108 24.64 -0.72 19.78
N SER A 109 24.45 -0.97 18.48
CA SER A 109 23.63 -0.15 17.57
C SER A 109 22.40 -0.95 17.15
N VAL A 110 21.22 -0.59 17.66
CA VAL A 110 19.95 -1.23 17.25
C VAL A 110 19.57 -0.73 15.87
N LEU A 111 19.35 -1.66 14.93
CA LEU A 111 18.94 -1.36 13.56
C LEU A 111 17.42 -1.41 13.39
N ALA A 112 16.79 -2.43 13.97
CA ALA A 112 15.34 -2.61 13.94
C ALA A 112 14.87 -3.35 15.17
N THR A 113 13.69 -2.98 15.72
CA THR A 113 13.14 -3.63 16.92
C THR A 113 11.65 -3.36 17.08
N GLY A 114 10.98 -4.21 17.88
CA GLY A 114 9.67 -3.95 18.45
C GLY A 114 9.75 -3.30 19.84
N GLY A 115 10.96 -3.17 20.42
CA GLY A 115 11.20 -2.70 21.79
C GLY A 115 11.04 -3.78 22.86
N GLY A 116 11.37 -3.41 24.10
CA GLY A 116 11.31 -4.28 25.26
C GLY A 116 12.54 -5.18 25.43
N ILE A 117 12.40 -6.17 26.30
CA ILE A 117 13.48 -7.12 26.59
C ILE A 117 13.37 -8.32 25.66
N ILE A 118 14.44 -8.58 24.92
CA ILE A 118 14.54 -9.64 23.93
C ILE A 118 15.82 -10.43 24.23
N GLY A 119 15.73 -11.75 24.35
CA GLY A 119 16.92 -12.54 24.63
C GLY A 119 16.68 -14.03 24.58
N GLY A 120 17.72 -14.77 24.91
CA GLY A 120 17.78 -16.21 24.95
C GLY A 120 19.19 -16.73 24.70
N LYS A 121 19.32 -18.04 24.53
CA LYS A 121 20.61 -18.66 24.19
C LYS A 121 21.01 -18.38 22.75
N ALA A 122 22.25 -17.95 22.57
CA ALA A 122 22.82 -17.63 21.28
C ALA A 122 23.17 -18.89 20.47
N ALA A 123 22.91 -18.85 19.17
CA ALA A 123 23.49 -19.77 18.21
C ALA A 123 24.20 -19.00 17.09
N ILE A 124 25.24 -19.58 16.54
CA ILE A 124 26.05 -18.95 15.50
C ILE A 124 25.49 -19.31 14.11
N LEU A 125 25.31 -18.30 13.27
CA LEU A 125 24.90 -18.43 11.87
C LEU A 125 25.98 -17.83 10.97
N THR A 126 26.56 -18.63 10.10
CA THR A 126 27.61 -18.18 9.16
C THR A 126 27.10 -18.03 7.74
N ASP A 127 26.15 -18.88 7.33
CA ASP A 127 25.60 -18.91 5.97
C ASP A 127 24.07 -18.93 6.01
N PRO A 128 23.39 -17.92 5.42
CA PRO A 128 21.92 -17.88 5.38
C PRO A 128 21.30 -18.93 4.44
N ALA A 129 22.08 -19.56 3.55
CA ALA A 129 21.62 -20.61 2.66
C ALA A 129 21.72 -22.01 3.31
N GLY A 130 22.44 -22.12 4.44
CA GLY A 130 22.58 -23.34 5.21
C GLY A 130 21.40 -23.61 6.16
N ALA A 131 21.57 -24.63 7.00
CA ALA A 131 20.60 -24.93 8.07
C ALA A 131 20.60 -23.79 9.10
N ILE A 132 19.43 -23.18 9.31
CA ILE A 132 19.25 -22.14 10.34
C ILE A 132 19.11 -22.82 11.70
N PRO A 133 19.98 -22.51 12.68
CA PRO A 133 19.85 -23.03 14.04
C PRO A 133 18.52 -22.63 14.68
N ALA A 134 17.88 -23.55 15.41
CA ALA A 134 16.67 -23.26 16.18
C ALA A 134 17.08 -22.55 17.49
N ALA A 135 17.09 -21.22 17.47
CA ALA A 135 17.44 -20.38 18.61
C ALA A 135 16.71 -19.03 18.56
N ASP A 136 16.38 -18.49 19.73
CA ASP A 136 15.80 -17.15 19.84
C ASP A 136 16.77 -16.03 19.47
N VAL A 137 18.08 -16.26 19.71
CA VAL A 137 19.15 -15.30 19.39
C VAL A 137 20.11 -15.93 18.40
N LEU A 138 20.32 -15.25 17.29
CA LEU A 138 21.30 -15.65 16.27
C LEU A 138 22.40 -14.60 16.15
N VAL A 139 23.64 -15.06 16.21
CA VAL A 139 24.84 -14.26 15.99
C VAL A 139 25.33 -14.55 14.59
N TYR A 140 25.18 -13.57 13.70
CA TYR A 140 25.59 -13.71 12.31
C TYR A 140 27.01 -13.23 12.11
N THR A 141 27.87 -14.16 11.67
CA THR A 141 29.30 -13.93 11.43
C THR A 141 29.68 -14.00 9.96
N GLY A 142 28.71 -14.13 9.08
CA GLY A 142 28.93 -14.18 7.62
C GLY A 142 29.06 -12.80 6.97
N PRO A 143 29.15 -12.74 5.62
CA PRO A 143 29.32 -11.50 4.85
C PRO A 143 28.17 -10.50 5.06
N ALA A 144 28.52 -9.23 5.28
CA ALA A 144 27.54 -8.16 5.58
C ALA A 144 26.55 -7.89 4.45
N ASP A 145 26.93 -8.07 3.19
CA ASP A 145 26.08 -7.93 2.00
C ASP A 145 24.92 -8.95 1.98
N LYS A 146 25.02 -10.06 2.71
CA LYS A 146 23.98 -11.06 2.88
C LYS A 146 22.98 -10.74 4.01
N LEU A 147 23.17 -9.66 4.76
CA LEU A 147 22.34 -9.32 5.93
C LEU A 147 20.83 -9.25 5.59
N SER A 148 20.46 -8.70 4.43
CA SER A 148 19.07 -8.66 3.98
C SER A 148 18.48 -10.03 3.72
N GLN A 149 19.28 -10.97 3.19
CA GLN A 149 18.88 -12.37 2.99
C GLN A 149 18.70 -13.06 4.34
N VAL A 150 19.66 -12.89 5.27
CA VAL A 150 19.58 -13.42 6.64
C VAL A 150 18.30 -12.96 7.33
N ARG A 151 18.01 -11.67 7.31
CA ARG A 151 16.79 -11.11 7.93
C ARG A 151 15.52 -11.74 7.37
N ARG A 152 15.44 -11.92 6.04
CA ARG A 152 14.29 -12.60 5.42
C ARG A 152 14.18 -14.06 5.87
N ALA A 153 15.27 -14.79 5.88
CA ALA A 153 15.30 -16.21 6.26
C ALA A 153 14.94 -16.45 7.73
N LEU A 154 15.18 -15.46 8.60
CA LEU A 154 14.92 -15.53 10.04
C LEU A 154 13.54 -15.02 10.46
N ARG A 155 12.75 -14.48 9.53
CA ARG A 155 11.43 -13.95 9.86
C ARG A 155 10.55 -15.05 10.47
N GLY A 156 10.06 -14.80 11.70
CA GLY A 156 9.27 -15.78 12.47
C GLY A 156 10.05 -16.96 13.06
N LYS A 157 11.39 -17.03 12.89
CA LYS A 157 12.23 -18.14 13.37
C LYS A 157 13.16 -17.75 14.52
N ALA A 158 13.46 -16.47 14.65
CA ALA A 158 14.29 -15.93 15.71
C ALA A 158 13.73 -14.62 16.23
N LYS A 159 14.11 -14.21 17.44
CA LYS A 159 13.69 -12.95 18.08
C LYS A 159 14.75 -11.86 17.97
N LEU A 160 16.04 -12.24 17.97
CA LEU A 160 17.17 -11.31 17.92
C LEU A 160 18.23 -11.80 16.94
N LEU A 161 18.68 -10.91 16.07
CA LEU A 161 19.83 -11.07 15.22
C LEU A 161 20.92 -10.08 15.62
N LEU A 162 22.07 -10.58 16.03
CA LEU A 162 23.29 -9.81 16.25
C LEU A 162 24.22 -9.95 15.05
N THR A 163 24.85 -8.86 14.62
CA THR A 163 25.78 -8.83 13.48
C THR A 163 26.93 -7.86 13.77
N ALA A 164 28.01 -7.94 13.01
CA ALA A 164 29.08 -6.96 13.10
C ALA A 164 28.67 -5.62 12.49
N GLU A 165 29.19 -4.53 13.05
CA GLU A 165 29.14 -3.22 12.40
C GLU A 165 29.83 -3.25 11.04
N SER A 166 29.23 -2.60 10.05
CA SER A 166 29.72 -2.57 8.68
C SER A 166 29.15 -1.35 7.93
N ASP A 167 29.63 -1.08 6.73
CA ASP A 167 29.03 -0.08 5.86
C ASP A 167 27.56 -0.36 5.53
N VAL A 168 27.18 -1.64 5.47
CA VAL A 168 25.78 -2.06 5.27
C VAL A 168 24.93 -1.65 6.46
N THR A 169 25.35 -1.91 7.69
CA THR A 169 24.60 -1.54 8.90
C THR A 169 24.54 -0.04 9.10
N ARG A 170 25.64 0.69 8.83
CA ARG A 170 25.68 2.16 8.87
C ARG A 170 24.76 2.79 7.83
N ARG A 171 24.75 2.26 6.60
CA ARG A 171 23.82 2.70 5.55
C ARG A 171 22.37 2.46 5.96
N TYR A 172 22.09 1.32 6.56
CA TYR A 172 20.75 0.97 7.04
C TYR A 172 20.23 1.97 8.09
N LEU A 173 21.05 2.35 9.05
CA LEU A 173 20.73 3.41 10.02
C LEU A 173 20.61 4.79 9.35
N GLY A 174 21.48 5.09 8.39
CA GLY A 174 21.45 6.35 7.65
C GLY A 174 20.12 6.55 6.88
N MET A 175 19.60 5.51 6.25
CA MET A 175 18.29 5.54 5.59
C MET A 175 17.13 5.79 6.56
N ALA A 176 17.27 5.39 7.82
CA ALA A 176 16.32 5.62 8.90
C ALA A 176 16.59 6.92 9.69
N GLY A 177 17.37 7.86 9.14
CA GLY A 177 17.73 9.13 9.80
C GLY A 177 18.61 8.94 11.05
N GLY A 178 19.43 7.90 11.09
CA GLY A 178 20.33 7.59 12.22
C GLY A 178 19.63 7.00 13.45
N LYS A 179 18.35 6.66 13.36
CA LYS A 179 17.57 6.07 14.46
C LYS A 179 17.19 4.62 14.15
N PRO A 180 16.98 3.77 15.16
CA PRO A 180 16.43 2.43 14.97
C PRO A 180 15.07 2.47 14.27
N GLN A 181 14.83 1.55 13.37
CA GLN A 181 13.48 1.31 12.87
C GLN A 181 12.65 0.64 13.97
N ILE A 182 11.75 1.40 14.58
CA ILE A 182 10.82 0.90 15.59
C ILE A 182 9.45 0.75 14.94
N ARG A 183 8.90 -0.47 15.00
CA ARG A 183 7.67 -0.77 14.29
C ARG A 183 6.44 -0.20 14.99
N THR A 184 5.63 0.49 14.23
CA THR A 184 4.22 0.72 14.52
C THR A 184 3.46 -0.58 14.22
N THR A 185 2.44 -0.90 15.00
CA THR A 185 1.59 -2.09 14.82
C THR A 185 0.13 -1.72 15.00
N LEU A 186 -0.78 -2.52 14.47
CA LEU A 186 -2.19 -2.44 14.88
C LEU A 186 -2.33 -2.79 16.37
N GLU A 187 -3.24 -2.11 17.07
CA GLU A 187 -3.56 -2.45 18.47
C GLU A 187 -4.20 -3.85 18.52
N GLY A 188 -3.76 -4.69 19.46
CA GLY A 188 -4.27 -6.06 19.58
C GLY A 188 -3.71 -7.07 18.58
N SER A 189 -2.95 -6.64 17.57
CA SER A 189 -2.21 -7.60 16.75
C SER A 189 -1.32 -8.42 17.68
N PRO A 190 -1.28 -9.77 17.54
CA PRO A 190 -0.24 -10.56 18.16
C PRO A 190 1.07 -9.94 17.70
N GLY A 191 1.79 -9.29 18.64
CA GLY A 191 2.99 -8.55 18.29
C GLY A 191 3.80 -9.43 17.38
N TRP A 192 3.93 -9.02 16.12
CA TRP A 192 4.84 -9.70 15.22
C TRP A 192 6.12 -9.80 16.02
N SER A 193 6.60 -11.00 16.24
CA SER A 193 7.94 -11.20 16.79
C SER A 193 8.88 -10.60 15.75
N SER A 194 8.94 -9.27 15.77
CA SER A 194 9.77 -8.53 14.84
C SER A 194 11.18 -8.93 15.22
N LEU A 195 11.84 -9.65 14.34
CA LEU A 195 13.26 -9.94 14.51
C LEU A 195 13.96 -8.64 14.84
N ALA A 196 14.37 -8.50 16.11
CA ALA A 196 15.22 -7.39 16.49
C ALA A 196 16.58 -7.59 15.82
N VAL A 197 17.17 -6.51 15.32
CA VAL A 197 18.48 -6.56 14.67
C VAL A 197 19.35 -5.50 15.34
N ALA A 198 20.51 -5.93 15.85
CA ALA A 198 21.50 -5.03 16.41
C ALA A 198 22.90 -5.35 15.86
N ALA A 199 23.66 -4.29 15.65
CA ALA A 199 25.07 -4.37 15.26
C ALA A 199 25.99 -4.08 16.45
N LEU A 200 27.11 -4.76 16.49
CA LEU A 200 28.16 -4.64 17.50
C LEU A 200 29.52 -4.40 16.85
N PRO A 201 30.47 -3.75 17.54
CA PRO A 201 31.87 -3.84 17.18
C PRO A 201 32.29 -5.30 16.93
N ALA A 202 33.12 -5.55 15.94
CA ALA A 202 33.45 -6.91 15.51
C ALA A 202 34.13 -7.73 16.63
N ASP A 203 34.98 -7.10 17.43
CA ASP A 203 35.63 -7.70 18.60
C ASP A 203 34.61 -8.12 19.66
N ALA A 204 33.62 -7.25 19.98
CA ALA A 204 32.54 -7.58 20.92
C ALA A 204 31.67 -8.74 20.39
N LEU A 205 31.34 -8.75 19.09
CA LEU A 205 30.55 -9.83 18.50
C LEU A 205 31.24 -11.19 18.63
N THR A 206 32.55 -11.25 18.44
CA THR A 206 33.35 -12.50 18.49
C THR A 206 33.46 -13.09 19.89
N THR A 207 33.16 -12.33 20.95
CA THR A 207 33.14 -12.86 22.34
C THR A 207 31.88 -13.68 22.63
N ILE A 208 30.84 -13.59 21.79
CA ILE A 208 29.56 -14.28 22.01
C ILE A 208 29.67 -15.71 21.50
N ALA A 209 29.85 -16.65 22.40
CA ALA A 209 29.89 -18.07 22.06
C ALA A 209 28.49 -18.67 21.90
N ALA A 210 28.40 -19.78 21.16
CA ALA A 210 27.17 -20.57 21.12
C ALA A 210 26.77 -21.04 22.53
N GLY A 211 25.48 -20.91 22.88
CA GLY A 211 24.94 -21.24 24.20
C GLY A 211 25.01 -20.11 25.21
N SER A 212 25.70 -18.97 24.91
CA SER A 212 25.71 -17.80 25.79
C SER A 212 24.28 -17.26 25.98
N GLU A 213 23.93 -16.90 27.22
CA GLU A 213 22.71 -16.11 27.49
C GLU A 213 22.92 -14.69 27.01
N VAL A 214 22.07 -14.24 26.10
CA VAL A 214 22.11 -12.88 25.55
C VAL A 214 20.78 -12.18 25.83
N MET A 215 20.85 -10.94 26.27
CA MET A 215 19.66 -10.10 26.52
C MET A 215 19.91 -8.71 25.97
N LEU A 216 19.00 -8.26 25.11
CA LEU A 216 18.91 -6.89 24.60
C LEU A 216 17.68 -6.23 25.22
N ASP A 217 17.90 -5.18 26.00
CA ASP A 217 16.84 -4.31 26.53
C ASP A 217 16.80 -3.03 25.70
N VAL A 218 15.66 -2.78 25.06
CA VAL A 218 15.41 -1.59 24.26
C VAL A 218 14.24 -0.82 24.87
N PRO A 219 14.51 0.19 25.69
CA PRO A 219 13.47 1.01 26.29
C PRO A 219 12.65 1.74 25.21
N VAL A 220 11.34 1.58 25.22
CA VAL A 220 10.43 2.23 24.29
C VAL A 220 9.29 2.92 25.02
N ALA A 221 8.93 4.12 24.54
CA ALA A 221 7.66 4.75 24.81
C ALA A 221 6.63 4.26 23.80
N THR A 222 5.39 4.13 24.24
CA THR A 222 4.26 3.75 23.39
C THR A 222 3.24 4.87 23.37
N GLU A 223 2.73 5.15 22.16
CA GLU A 223 1.68 6.13 21.92
C GLU A 223 0.59 5.49 21.07
N LYS A 224 -0.67 5.81 21.39
CA LYS A 224 -1.80 5.40 20.55
C LYS A 224 -1.88 6.29 19.32
N GLY A 225 -2.14 5.69 18.19
CA GLY A 225 -2.36 6.36 16.91
C GLY A 225 -3.57 5.78 16.19
N ILE A 226 -3.83 6.30 15.02
CA ILE A 226 -4.91 5.83 14.14
C ILE A 226 -4.36 5.86 12.72
N THR A 227 -4.64 4.80 11.94
CA THR A 227 -4.56 4.85 10.48
C THR A 227 -5.96 4.88 9.87
N THR A 228 -6.08 5.43 8.66
CA THR A 228 -7.38 5.69 8.03
C THR A 228 -7.37 5.28 6.57
N ASN A 229 -8.21 4.33 6.22
CA ASN A 229 -8.54 3.98 4.83
C ASN A 229 -9.72 4.83 4.34
N ALA A 230 -9.72 5.21 3.06
CA ALA A 230 -10.90 5.75 2.38
C ALA A 230 -11.56 4.65 1.54
N ILE A 231 -12.88 4.48 1.67
CA ILE A 231 -13.64 3.38 1.04
C ILE A 231 -14.91 3.90 0.40
N GLY A 232 -15.03 3.75 -0.93
CA GLY A 232 -16.24 3.98 -1.69
C GLY A 232 -16.81 2.67 -2.24
N TYR A 233 -18.12 2.60 -2.42
CA TYR A 233 -18.79 1.40 -2.92
C TYR A 233 -19.76 1.72 -4.06
N LEU A 234 -19.60 1.03 -5.18
CA LEU A 234 -20.60 0.98 -6.23
C LEU A 234 -21.38 -0.33 -6.07
N PRO A 235 -22.68 -0.30 -5.71
CA PRO A 235 -23.48 -1.50 -5.47
C PRO A 235 -23.62 -2.37 -6.70
N SER A 236 -23.71 -3.70 -6.48
CA SER A 236 -24.02 -4.67 -7.53
C SER A 236 -25.50 -4.66 -7.90
N THR A 237 -25.83 -5.07 -9.14
CA THR A 237 -27.18 -5.44 -9.54
C THR A 237 -27.51 -6.90 -9.24
N ASP A 238 -26.49 -7.72 -8.95
CA ASP A 238 -26.60 -9.12 -8.54
C ASP A 238 -25.65 -9.38 -7.35
N PRO A 239 -26.16 -9.36 -6.10
CA PRO A 239 -25.32 -9.55 -4.92
C PRO A 239 -24.54 -10.88 -4.90
N LYS A 240 -24.95 -11.88 -5.67
CA LYS A 240 -24.26 -13.18 -5.76
C LYS A 240 -23.11 -13.19 -6.76
N ALA A 241 -22.98 -12.17 -7.57
CA ALA A 241 -21.93 -12.08 -8.59
C ALA A 241 -20.54 -11.79 -8.01
N GLY A 242 -20.46 -11.33 -6.76
CA GLY A 242 -19.24 -10.94 -6.06
C GLY A 242 -18.89 -9.47 -6.25
N VAL A 243 -17.72 -9.10 -5.73
CA VAL A 243 -17.23 -7.72 -5.66
C VAL A 243 -15.79 -7.65 -6.21
N ILE A 244 -15.48 -6.61 -6.97
CA ILE A 244 -14.14 -6.27 -7.40
C ILE A 244 -13.58 -5.25 -6.42
N LEU A 245 -12.31 -5.36 -6.08
CA LEU A 245 -11.58 -4.39 -5.28
C LEU A 245 -10.57 -3.66 -6.17
N LEU A 246 -10.68 -2.34 -6.25
CA LEU A 246 -9.71 -1.45 -6.85
C LEU A 246 -9.05 -0.67 -5.73
N SER A 247 -7.74 -0.77 -5.58
CA SER A 247 -7.02 -0.24 -4.44
C SER A 247 -5.71 0.44 -4.79
N ALA A 248 -5.24 1.29 -3.88
CA ALA A 248 -3.95 1.94 -3.85
C ALA A 248 -3.65 2.34 -2.40
N HIS A 249 -2.45 2.82 -2.07
CA HIS A 249 -2.25 3.46 -0.78
C HIS A 249 -2.22 4.99 -0.90
N LEU A 250 -2.73 5.66 0.12
CA LEU A 250 -2.87 7.12 0.13
C LEU A 250 -1.80 7.83 0.97
N ASP A 251 -1.14 7.10 1.85
CA ASP A 251 -0.10 7.63 2.73
C ASP A 251 1.26 7.71 2.03
N HIS A 252 2.20 8.40 2.65
CA HIS A 252 3.61 8.41 2.28
C HIS A 252 4.47 8.75 3.49
N LEU A 253 5.71 9.16 3.30
CA LEU A 253 6.69 9.32 4.37
C LEU A 253 6.49 10.58 5.24
N GLY A 254 5.62 11.51 4.82
CA GLY A 254 5.31 12.72 5.59
C GLY A 254 6.43 13.75 5.60
N VAL A 255 6.72 14.31 6.78
CA VAL A 255 7.76 15.31 6.99
C VAL A 255 8.93 14.67 7.73
N ARG A 256 10.11 14.75 7.16
CA ARG A 256 11.36 14.24 7.75
C ARG A 256 11.79 15.08 8.97
N PRO A 257 12.64 14.52 9.85
CA PRO A 257 13.15 15.26 11.02
C PRO A 257 13.91 16.55 10.69
N ASP A 258 14.50 16.65 9.49
CA ASP A 258 15.16 17.85 8.98
C ASP A 258 14.18 18.90 8.42
N GLY A 259 12.87 18.63 8.47
CA GLY A 259 11.80 19.49 7.97
C GLY A 259 11.48 19.31 6.48
N ALA A 260 12.20 18.45 5.75
CA ALA A 260 11.91 18.19 4.35
C ALA A 260 10.58 17.44 4.22
N VAL A 261 9.69 17.95 3.38
CA VAL A 261 8.45 17.27 3.02
C VAL A 261 8.76 16.22 1.96
N MET A 262 8.17 15.04 2.13
CA MET A 262 8.22 13.95 1.16
C MET A 262 6.88 13.93 0.42
N PRO A 263 6.76 14.53 -0.78
CA PRO A 263 5.45 14.76 -1.40
C PRO A 263 4.75 13.46 -1.81
N GLY A 264 5.51 12.44 -2.26
CA GLY A 264 4.98 11.17 -2.69
C GLY A 264 3.98 11.31 -3.84
N ALA A 265 4.35 12.02 -4.90
CA ALA A 265 3.47 12.21 -6.04
C ALA A 265 3.33 10.92 -6.85
N ASN A 266 4.46 10.28 -7.17
CA ASN A 266 4.43 8.97 -7.80
C ASN A 266 4.10 7.88 -6.79
N ASP A 267 4.62 7.96 -5.56
CA ASP A 267 4.49 6.99 -4.47
C ASP A 267 3.64 7.57 -3.31
N ASP A 268 2.33 7.30 -3.16
CA ASP A 268 1.47 6.67 -4.15
C ASP A 268 0.21 7.54 -4.37
N ALA A 269 0.42 8.88 -4.50
CA ALA A 269 -0.70 9.71 -4.94
C ALA A 269 -1.17 9.25 -6.33
N SER A 270 -0.24 8.80 -7.21
CA SER A 270 -0.57 8.39 -8.57
C SER A 270 -1.50 7.17 -8.61
N GLY A 271 -1.27 6.15 -7.78
CA GLY A 271 -2.16 5.00 -7.65
C GLY A 271 -3.50 5.38 -7.03
N THR A 272 -3.49 6.24 -6.00
CA THR A 272 -4.72 6.77 -5.39
C THR A 272 -5.56 7.54 -6.41
N VAL A 273 -4.95 8.35 -7.29
CA VAL A 273 -5.64 9.06 -8.39
C VAL A 273 -6.22 8.06 -9.41
N ALA A 274 -5.54 6.94 -9.70
CA ALA A 274 -6.13 5.90 -10.55
C ALA A 274 -7.43 5.33 -9.95
N VAL A 275 -7.43 5.06 -8.64
CA VAL A 275 -8.63 4.60 -7.93
C VAL A 275 -9.76 5.64 -8.01
N ILE A 276 -9.45 6.93 -7.83
CA ILE A 276 -10.41 8.04 -7.92
C ILE A 276 -11.00 8.16 -9.33
N GLU A 277 -10.17 8.14 -10.37
CA GLU A 277 -10.62 8.25 -11.76
C GLU A 277 -11.46 7.03 -12.21
N LEU A 278 -11.09 5.84 -11.79
CA LEU A 278 -11.90 4.64 -12.03
C LEU A 278 -13.22 4.71 -11.25
N ALA A 279 -13.22 5.23 -10.01
CA ALA A 279 -14.42 5.46 -9.23
C ALA A 279 -15.37 6.43 -9.95
N ARG A 280 -14.85 7.54 -10.48
CA ARG A 280 -15.60 8.51 -11.28
C ARG A 280 -16.19 7.87 -12.53
N ALA A 281 -15.37 7.10 -13.27
CA ALA A 281 -15.80 6.44 -14.49
C ALA A 281 -16.93 5.43 -14.27
N PHE A 282 -16.80 4.59 -13.25
CA PHE A 282 -17.82 3.57 -12.94
C PHE A 282 -19.04 4.14 -12.25
N ALA A 283 -18.90 5.18 -11.45
CA ALA A 283 -20.07 5.93 -10.91
C ALA A 283 -20.92 6.54 -12.04
N ALA A 284 -20.29 7.15 -13.05
CA ALA A 284 -20.98 7.68 -14.22
C ALA A 284 -21.68 6.59 -15.05
N LYS A 285 -21.09 5.39 -15.11
CA LYS A 285 -21.70 4.23 -15.79
C LYS A 285 -22.88 3.64 -15.01
N GLY A 286 -22.87 3.79 -13.67
CA GLY A 286 -23.88 3.22 -12.77
C GLY A 286 -23.61 1.76 -12.36
N PRO A 287 -24.51 1.17 -11.54
CA PRO A 287 -24.35 -0.18 -11.00
C PRO A 287 -24.09 -1.23 -12.06
N GLN A 288 -23.18 -2.14 -11.78
CA GLN A 288 -22.79 -3.26 -12.63
C GLN A 288 -23.28 -4.58 -12.01
N LYS A 289 -23.13 -5.70 -12.72
CA LYS A 289 -23.53 -7.00 -12.18
C LYS A 289 -22.75 -7.34 -10.90
N ARG A 290 -21.42 -7.10 -10.88
CA ARG A 290 -20.59 -7.14 -9.67
C ARG A 290 -20.53 -5.78 -9.01
N GLY A 291 -20.46 -5.76 -7.68
CA GLY A 291 -20.12 -4.56 -6.93
C GLY A 291 -18.67 -4.19 -7.14
N ILE A 292 -18.33 -2.92 -6.89
CA ILE A 292 -16.93 -2.45 -6.92
C ILE A 292 -16.67 -1.70 -5.62
N LEU A 293 -15.65 -2.12 -4.89
CA LEU A 293 -15.04 -1.37 -3.81
C LEU A 293 -13.85 -0.58 -4.36
N PHE A 294 -13.79 0.69 -4.01
CA PHE A 294 -12.68 1.60 -4.28
C PHE A 294 -12.06 1.93 -2.94
N VAL A 295 -10.79 1.54 -2.75
CA VAL A 295 -10.11 1.67 -1.46
C VAL A 295 -8.77 2.34 -1.63
N ALA A 296 -8.53 3.40 -0.85
CA ALA A 296 -7.21 3.97 -0.67
C ALA A 296 -6.77 3.67 0.77
N TYR A 297 -5.74 2.83 0.92
CA TYR A 297 -5.23 2.37 2.20
C TYR A 297 -4.35 3.41 2.86
N GLY A 298 -4.40 3.49 4.19
CA GLY A 298 -3.42 4.21 4.99
C GLY A 298 -2.32 3.28 5.50
N SER A 299 -1.20 3.87 5.88
CA SER A 299 -0.09 3.20 6.56
C SER A 299 0.49 1.99 5.81
N GLU A 300 0.57 2.05 4.48
CA GLU A 300 1.34 1.11 3.66
C GLU A 300 2.82 1.21 4.01
N GLU A 301 3.38 2.42 4.04
CA GLU A 301 4.80 2.75 4.21
C GLU A 301 5.40 2.27 5.55
N ILE A 302 4.56 1.97 6.50
CA ILE A 302 4.96 1.42 7.79
C ILE A 302 4.57 -0.06 7.97
N GLY A 303 4.23 -0.73 6.86
CA GLY A 303 4.06 -2.18 6.78
C GLY A 303 2.66 -2.66 6.44
N GLY A 304 1.90 -1.92 5.61
CA GLY A 304 0.59 -2.33 5.10
C GLY A 304 -0.47 -2.47 6.19
N LEU A 305 -0.47 -1.53 7.16
CA LEU A 305 -1.35 -1.67 8.33
C LEU A 305 -2.81 -1.43 7.97
N GLY A 306 -3.08 -0.50 7.05
CA GLY A 306 -4.44 -0.23 6.57
C GLY A 306 -5.03 -1.40 5.79
N SER A 307 -4.28 -1.99 4.87
CA SER A 307 -4.72 -3.15 4.11
C SER A 307 -4.83 -4.41 4.96
N THR A 308 -3.94 -4.58 5.95
CA THR A 308 -4.04 -5.65 6.94
C THR A 308 -5.35 -5.53 7.73
N TRP A 309 -5.66 -4.33 8.24
CA TRP A 309 -6.91 -4.06 8.94
C TRP A 309 -8.13 -4.30 8.05
N PHE A 310 -8.10 -3.80 6.81
CA PHE A 310 -9.15 -4.06 5.83
C PHE A 310 -9.37 -5.56 5.61
N GLY A 311 -8.30 -6.34 5.48
CA GLY A 311 -8.37 -7.79 5.30
C GLY A 311 -8.94 -8.55 6.51
N GLU A 312 -8.98 -7.93 7.69
CA GLU A 312 -9.56 -8.48 8.93
C GLU A 312 -10.97 -7.92 9.20
N HIS A 313 -11.25 -6.70 8.70
CA HIS A 313 -12.48 -5.94 8.95
C HIS A 313 -13.10 -5.46 7.63
N SER A 314 -13.07 -6.29 6.59
CA SER A 314 -13.64 -5.95 5.29
C SER A 314 -15.15 -5.70 5.40
N PRO A 315 -15.67 -4.63 4.75
CA PRO A 315 -17.10 -4.32 4.76
C PRO A 315 -17.94 -5.32 3.97
N VAL A 316 -17.31 -6.20 3.19
CA VAL A 316 -17.92 -7.34 2.51
C VAL A 316 -17.16 -8.61 2.89
N PRO A 317 -17.80 -9.79 2.88
CA PRO A 317 -17.08 -11.05 3.10
C PRO A 317 -15.90 -11.17 2.12
N LEU A 318 -14.72 -11.55 2.60
CA LEU A 318 -13.56 -11.73 1.72
C LEU A 318 -13.79 -12.77 0.62
N THR A 319 -14.67 -13.75 0.87
CA THR A 319 -15.10 -14.76 -0.10
C THR A 319 -15.88 -14.18 -1.28
N ASP A 320 -16.42 -12.97 -1.13
CA ASP A 320 -17.15 -12.28 -2.18
C ASP A 320 -16.21 -11.43 -3.04
N LEU A 321 -14.96 -11.18 -2.59
CA LEU A 321 -13.96 -10.49 -3.39
C LEU A 321 -13.43 -11.42 -4.47
N VAL A 322 -13.78 -11.15 -5.73
CA VAL A 322 -13.39 -11.99 -6.88
C VAL A 322 -12.02 -11.63 -7.44
N ALA A 323 -11.61 -10.38 -7.33
CA ALA A 323 -10.28 -9.89 -7.68
C ALA A 323 -9.94 -8.60 -6.93
N ASN A 324 -8.65 -8.37 -6.71
CA ASN A 324 -8.08 -7.08 -6.36
C ASN A 324 -7.13 -6.62 -7.46
N ILE A 325 -7.35 -5.41 -7.94
CA ILE A 325 -6.44 -4.66 -8.81
C ILE A 325 -5.94 -3.49 -7.99
N GLU A 326 -4.67 -3.51 -7.68
CA GLU A 326 -4.00 -2.45 -6.95
C GLU A 326 -3.15 -1.62 -7.87
N PHE A 327 -3.06 -0.34 -7.61
CA PHE A 327 -2.25 0.61 -8.34
C PHE A 327 -1.15 1.15 -7.44
N GLU A 328 0.07 1.20 -7.97
CA GLU A 328 1.26 1.59 -7.24
C GLU A 328 2.22 2.31 -8.18
N MET A 329 2.58 3.57 -7.88
CA MET A 329 3.60 4.31 -8.61
C MET A 329 3.37 4.35 -10.13
N ILE A 330 2.18 4.73 -10.58
CA ILE A 330 1.81 4.74 -11.99
C ILE A 330 2.10 6.07 -12.71
N GLY A 331 2.75 7.02 -12.04
CA GLY A 331 3.03 8.36 -12.57
C GLY A 331 4.24 8.46 -13.51
N ALA A 332 5.08 7.43 -13.59
CA ALA A 332 6.29 7.41 -14.42
C ALA A 332 6.38 6.16 -15.28
N GLN A 333 6.76 6.33 -16.56
CA GLN A 333 6.96 5.23 -17.51
C GLN A 333 8.29 4.53 -17.25
N ASP A 334 8.26 3.23 -16.95
CA ASP A 334 9.49 2.44 -16.89
C ASP A 334 10.09 2.26 -18.29
N PRO A 335 11.39 2.57 -18.49
CA PRO A 335 12.05 2.44 -19.77
C PRO A 335 12.18 0.99 -20.28
N LYS A 336 12.03 -0.02 -19.41
CA LYS A 336 12.05 -1.43 -19.80
C LYS A 336 10.69 -1.95 -20.26
N LEU A 337 9.61 -1.21 -20.01
CA LEU A 337 8.28 -1.60 -20.42
C LEU A 337 7.96 -1.10 -21.85
N PRO A 338 7.07 -1.78 -22.58
CA PRO A 338 6.50 -1.25 -23.80
C PRO A 338 5.88 0.13 -23.55
N LYS A 339 5.96 1.00 -24.56
CA LYS A 339 5.45 2.38 -24.46
C LYS A 339 3.98 2.41 -23.99
N GLY A 340 3.73 3.16 -22.95
CA GLY A 340 2.41 3.34 -22.35
C GLY A 340 1.97 2.22 -21.40
N ALA A 341 2.76 1.15 -21.24
CA ALA A 341 2.38 0.01 -20.43
C ALA A 341 2.72 0.20 -18.94
N LEU A 342 1.84 -0.30 -18.07
CA LEU A 342 2.12 -0.61 -16.67
C LEU A 342 2.69 -2.04 -16.57
N MET A 343 3.54 -2.32 -15.62
CA MET A 343 3.84 -3.70 -15.25
C MET A 343 2.71 -4.26 -14.38
N MET A 344 2.36 -5.52 -14.58
CA MET A 344 1.53 -6.28 -13.65
C MET A 344 2.41 -7.26 -12.89
N THR A 345 2.52 -7.06 -11.58
CA THR A 345 3.34 -7.93 -10.74
C THR A 345 2.71 -9.32 -10.63
N GLY A 346 3.51 -10.38 -10.74
CA GLY A 346 3.00 -11.75 -10.72
C GLY A 346 2.04 -12.08 -11.87
N SER A 347 2.23 -11.46 -13.04
CA SER A 347 1.38 -11.63 -14.24
C SER A 347 1.20 -13.10 -14.68
N GLU A 348 2.18 -13.95 -14.38
CA GLU A 348 2.17 -15.38 -14.67
C GLU A 348 1.27 -16.20 -13.74
N ARG A 349 0.84 -15.64 -12.60
CA ARG A 349 0.23 -16.37 -11.48
C ARG A 349 -1.27 -16.63 -11.65
N SER A 350 -1.97 -15.79 -12.41
CA SER A 350 -3.42 -15.89 -12.60
C SER A 350 -3.81 -15.75 -14.07
N ASN A 351 -5.09 -15.95 -14.37
CA ASN A 351 -5.64 -15.75 -15.71
C ASN A 351 -5.99 -14.28 -16.00
N LEU A 352 -5.74 -13.37 -15.03
CA LEU A 352 -6.16 -11.97 -15.12
C LEU A 352 -5.36 -11.20 -16.18
N PHE A 353 -4.04 -11.45 -16.29
CA PHE A 353 -3.15 -10.75 -17.22
C PHE A 353 -3.61 -10.86 -18.68
N GLU A 354 -3.86 -12.08 -19.14
CA GLU A 354 -4.27 -12.35 -20.51
C GLU A 354 -5.63 -11.71 -20.84
N MET A 355 -6.57 -11.81 -19.88
CA MET A 355 -7.88 -11.18 -20.03
C MET A 355 -7.76 -9.66 -20.14
N MET A 356 -7.08 -9.02 -19.19
CA MET A 356 -6.93 -7.56 -19.18
C MET A 356 -6.27 -7.07 -20.47
N LYS A 357 -5.20 -7.74 -20.90
CA LYS A 357 -4.48 -7.41 -22.15
C LYS A 357 -5.36 -7.59 -23.38
N SER A 358 -6.16 -8.65 -23.45
CA SER A 358 -7.10 -8.90 -24.56
C SER A 358 -8.19 -7.85 -24.67
N GLN A 359 -8.50 -7.16 -23.58
CA GLN A 359 -9.48 -6.07 -23.51
C GLN A 359 -8.84 -4.68 -23.68
N GLY A 360 -7.58 -4.62 -24.08
CA GLY A 360 -6.89 -3.38 -24.42
C GLY A 360 -6.16 -2.69 -23.25
N ALA A 361 -6.02 -3.34 -22.09
CA ALA A 361 -5.17 -2.81 -21.03
C ALA A 361 -3.73 -2.67 -21.53
N LEU A 362 -3.15 -1.50 -21.30
CA LEU A 362 -1.74 -1.24 -21.58
C LEU A 362 -0.89 -1.81 -20.44
N ILE A 363 -0.66 -3.11 -20.46
CA ILE A 363 0.08 -3.83 -19.41
C ILE A 363 1.13 -4.77 -20.01
N ALA A 364 2.17 -5.02 -19.23
CA ALA A 364 3.22 -5.99 -19.51
C ALA A 364 3.64 -6.73 -18.21
N SER A 365 4.39 -7.81 -18.35
CA SER A 365 4.95 -8.53 -17.20
C SER A 365 6.03 -7.70 -16.51
N ASP A 366 6.23 -7.98 -15.21
CA ASP A 366 7.28 -7.36 -14.40
C ASP A 366 8.67 -7.61 -14.99
N PRO A 367 9.45 -6.58 -15.36
CA PRO A 367 10.78 -6.71 -15.92
C PRO A 367 11.89 -6.90 -14.85
N TYR A 368 11.52 -7.05 -13.58
CA TYR A 368 12.43 -7.13 -12.43
C TYR A 368 12.13 -8.35 -11.53
N PRO A 369 12.21 -9.59 -12.03
CA PRO A 369 11.82 -10.78 -11.28
C PRO A 369 12.57 -10.92 -9.95
N ASP A 370 13.83 -10.47 -9.88
CA ASP A 370 14.66 -10.54 -8.68
C ASP A 370 14.25 -9.55 -7.58
N GLN A 371 13.42 -8.55 -7.89
CA GLN A 371 12.92 -7.58 -6.92
C GLN A 371 11.72 -8.09 -6.13
N HIS A 372 11.05 -9.16 -6.60
CA HIS A 372 9.88 -9.76 -5.96
C HIS A 372 8.74 -8.75 -5.69
N PHE A 373 8.47 -7.84 -6.61
CA PHE A 373 7.48 -6.76 -6.44
C PHE A 373 6.09 -7.27 -6.09
N PHE A 374 5.69 -8.45 -6.57
CA PHE A 374 4.41 -9.06 -6.20
C PHE A 374 4.17 -9.16 -4.68
N GLN A 375 5.23 -9.21 -3.86
CA GLN A 375 5.17 -9.37 -2.41
C GLN A 375 5.37 -8.04 -1.65
N ARG A 376 5.40 -6.90 -2.34
CA ARG A 376 5.90 -5.65 -1.76
C ARG A 376 4.87 -4.54 -1.65
N SER A 377 3.60 -4.83 -1.95
CA SER A 377 2.50 -3.89 -1.81
C SER A 377 1.27 -4.54 -1.16
N ASP A 378 0.19 -3.79 -0.98
CA ASP A 378 -1.00 -4.17 -0.22
C ASP A 378 -1.77 -5.37 -0.81
N ASN A 379 -1.62 -5.64 -2.12
CA ASN A 379 -2.19 -6.81 -2.79
C ASN A 379 -1.81 -8.13 -2.12
N TYR A 380 -0.58 -8.20 -1.58
CA TYR A 380 -0.02 -9.47 -1.11
C TYR A 380 -0.75 -10.04 0.09
N SER A 381 -1.20 -9.18 0.99
CA SER A 381 -2.01 -9.57 2.15
C SER A 381 -3.30 -10.29 1.75
N LEU A 382 -3.95 -9.84 0.68
CA LEU A 382 -5.17 -10.43 0.13
C LEU A 382 -4.87 -11.69 -0.70
N ALA A 383 -3.76 -11.69 -1.46
CA ALA A 383 -3.31 -12.86 -2.21
C ALA A 383 -3.05 -14.06 -1.31
N LEU A 384 -2.43 -13.86 -0.13
CA LEU A 384 -2.25 -14.89 0.90
C LEU A 384 -3.57 -15.46 1.42
N LYS A 385 -4.65 -14.68 1.40
CA LYS A 385 -6.01 -15.10 1.77
C LYS A 385 -6.78 -15.77 0.62
N GLY A 386 -6.14 -15.93 -0.55
CA GLY A 386 -6.68 -16.66 -1.71
C GLY A 386 -7.34 -15.78 -2.78
N ILE A 387 -7.47 -14.47 -2.56
CA ILE A 387 -8.04 -13.54 -3.54
C ILE A 387 -7.05 -13.35 -4.69
N VAL A 388 -7.51 -13.38 -5.93
CA VAL A 388 -6.68 -13.05 -7.09
C VAL A 388 -6.34 -11.56 -7.03
N ALA A 389 -5.15 -11.24 -6.57
CA ALA A 389 -4.72 -9.88 -6.25
C ALA A 389 -3.37 -9.58 -6.88
N HIS A 390 -3.30 -8.47 -7.63
CA HIS A 390 -2.09 -8.05 -8.35
C HIS A 390 -1.95 -6.54 -8.30
N THR A 391 -0.70 -6.08 -8.25
CA THR A 391 -0.34 -4.67 -8.34
C THR A 391 0.03 -4.29 -9.77
N PHE A 392 -0.50 -3.16 -10.22
CA PHE A 392 -0.18 -2.53 -11.50
C PHE A 392 0.67 -1.30 -11.21
N SER A 393 1.89 -1.27 -11.74
CA SER A 393 2.86 -0.20 -11.45
C SER A 393 3.48 0.36 -12.73
N GLY A 394 3.88 1.61 -12.69
CA GLY A 394 4.68 2.24 -13.74
C GLY A 394 6.16 1.89 -13.58
N TRP A 395 6.93 2.80 -12.97
CA TRP A 395 8.36 2.63 -12.76
C TRP A 395 8.71 2.49 -11.28
N ALA A 396 8.62 1.27 -10.76
CA ALA A 396 8.84 0.95 -9.34
C ALA A 396 10.28 1.20 -8.83
N VAL A 397 11.24 1.39 -9.72
CA VAL A 397 12.65 1.71 -9.39
C VAL A 397 13.04 3.10 -9.87
N VAL A 398 12.08 4.01 -9.97
CA VAL A 398 12.32 5.41 -10.37
C VAL A 398 13.32 6.10 -9.42
N PRO A 399 14.24 6.94 -9.92
CA PRO A 399 15.25 7.59 -9.07
C PRO A 399 14.67 8.51 -7.98
N THR A 400 13.43 8.96 -8.13
CA THR A 400 12.73 9.82 -7.15
C THR A 400 12.08 9.04 -6.01
N TYR A 401 12.09 7.69 -6.05
CA TYR A 401 11.50 6.83 -5.01
C TYR A 401 12.04 7.19 -3.61
N HIS A 402 11.12 7.49 -2.69
CA HIS A 402 11.43 7.92 -1.32
C HIS A 402 12.39 9.12 -1.24
N GLN A 403 12.24 10.08 -2.18
CA GLN A 403 13.02 11.31 -2.21
C GLN A 403 12.11 12.55 -2.15
N PRO A 404 12.59 13.69 -1.63
CA PRO A 404 11.87 14.96 -1.69
C PRO A 404 11.55 15.43 -3.13
N THR A 405 12.21 14.82 -4.12
CA THR A 405 12.01 15.08 -5.55
C THR A 405 10.88 14.25 -6.16
N ASP A 406 10.18 13.44 -5.39
CA ASP A 406 8.95 12.77 -5.85
C ASP A 406 7.79 13.77 -5.83
N THR A 407 7.77 14.64 -6.84
CA THR A 407 6.84 15.77 -6.99
C THR A 407 6.00 15.64 -8.25
N VAL A 408 4.89 16.37 -8.31
CA VAL A 408 3.95 16.39 -9.45
C VAL A 408 4.65 16.79 -10.76
N GLU A 409 5.66 17.65 -10.69
CA GLU A 409 6.43 18.12 -11.85
C GLU A 409 7.24 16.99 -12.52
N ASN A 410 7.53 15.92 -11.78
CA ASN A 410 8.28 14.76 -12.26
C ASN A 410 7.38 13.62 -12.77
N LEU A 411 6.05 13.83 -12.80
CA LEU A 411 5.10 12.86 -13.34
C LEU A 411 4.87 13.05 -14.85
N ASP A 412 4.64 11.96 -15.55
CA ASP A 412 4.08 11.97 -16.92
C ASP A 412 2.55 11.82 -16.85
N ILE A 413 1.86 12.95 -16.67
CA ILE A 413 0.39 12.99 -16.57
C ILE A 413 -0.30 12.39 -17.79
N LYS A 414 0.30 12.53 -19.00
CA LYS A 414 -0.27 11.94 -20.20
C LYS A 414 -0.17 10.41 -20.22
N TYR A 415 0.98 9.89 -19.81
CA TYR A 415 1.18 8.45 -19.63
C TYR A 415 0.16 7.90 -18.63
N MET A 416 0.10 8.50 -17.44
CA MET A 416 -0.81 8.12 -16.38
C MET A 416 -2.28 8.15 -16.82
N THR A 417 -2.73 9.23 -17.48
CA THR A 417 -4.08 9.35 -18.06
C THR A 417 -4.41 8.22 -19.03
N ASN A 418 -3.47 7.88 -19.93
CA ASN A 418 -3.67 6.83 -20.91
C ASN A 418 -3.68 5.43 -20.27
N ALA A 419 -2.83 5.21 -19.28
CA ALA A 419 -2.80 3.96 -18.51
C ALA A 419 -4.13 3.73 -17.81
N ILE A 420 -4.64 4.71 -17.04
CA ILE A 420 -5.95 4.65 -16.38
C ILE A 420 -7.08 4.42 -17.39
N GLN A 421 -7.09 5.18 -18.50
CA GLN A 421 -8.09 5.02 -19.55
C GLN A 421 -8.13 3.59 -20.10
N SER A 422 -6.97 2.96 -20.28
CA SER A 422 -6.87 1.60 -20.83
C SER A 422 -7.48 0.52 -19.91
N LEU A 423 -7.66 0.82 -18.63
CA LEU A 423 -8.19 -0.11 -17.64
C LEU A 423 -9.72 -0.10 -17.54
N ILE A 424 -10.40 0.92 -18.08
CA ILE A 424 -11.86 1.04 -17.97
C ILE A 424 -12.58 -0.13 -18.66
N ALA A 425 -12.16 -0.53 -19.84
CA ALA A 425 -12.79 -1.63 -20.57
C ALA A 425 -12.60 -2.99 -19.88
N PRO A 426 -11.35 -3.41 -19.50
CA PRO A 426 -11.13 -4.68 -18.84
C PRO A 426 -11.76 -4.75 -17.43
N VAL A 427 -11.70 -3.67 -16.64
CA VAL A 427 -12.43 -3.60 -15.37
C VAL A 427 -13.94 -3.66 -15.59
N GLY A 428 -14.44 -3.05 -16.67
CA GLY A 428 -15.84 -3.16 -17.08
C GLY A 428 -16.27 -4.59 -17.41
N LEU A 429 -15.42 -5.36 -18.07
CA LEU A 429 -15.66 -6.79 -18.33
C LEU A 429 -15.76 -7.59 -17.03
N LEU A 430 -14.83 -7.33 -16.09
CA LEU A 430 -14.87 -7.93 -14.76
C LEU A 430 -16.17 -7.57 -14.03
N ALA A 431 -16.55 -6.29 -14.04
CA ALA A 431 -17.74 -5.78 -13.37
C ALA A 431 -19.04 -6.34 -13.98
N ALA A 432 -19.06 -6.61 -15.28
CA ALA A 432 -20.18 -7.28 -15.96
C ALA A 432 -20.34 -8.75 -15.57
N GLY A 433 -19.38 -9.35 -14.84
CA GLY A 433 -19.44 -10.73 -14.39
C GLY A 433 -19.18 -11.77 -15.50
N ASN A 434 -18.65 -11.36 -16.64
CA ASN A 434 -18.42 -12.21 -17.80
C ASN A 434 -17.07 -12.95 -17.78
N PHE A 435 -16.28 -12.74 -16.73
CA PHE A 435 -14.99 -13.39 -16.54
C PHE A 435 -14.82 -13.80 -15.07
N LYS A 436 -14.24 -14.97 -14.84
CA LYS A 436 -13.92 -15.46 -13.49
C LYS A 436 -12.40 -15.39 -13.28
N PRO A 437 -11.91 -14.49 -12.43
CA PRO A 437 -10.51 -14.49 -12.02
C PRO A 437 -10.16 -15.77 -11.27
N GLU A 438 -9.06 -16.40 -11.65
CA GLU A 438 -8.58 -17.64 -11.04
C GLU A 438 -7.06 -17.67 -10.99
N TRP A 439 -6.50 -18.18 -9.87
CA TRP A 439 -5.09 -18.52 -9.82
C TRP A 439 -4.78 -19.68 -10.77
N LYS A 440 -3.69 -19.58 -11.51
CA LYS A 440 -3.12 -20.72 -12.22
C LYS A 440 -2.58 -21.75 -11.22
N SER A 441 -2.36 -22.97 -11.65
CA SER A 441 -1.77 -24.03 -10.81
C SER A 441 -0.45 -23.56 -10.20
N GLY A 442 -0.36 -23.53 -8.87
CA GLY A 442 0.81 -23.03 -8.12
C GLY A 442 0.96 -21.51 -8.10
N GLY A 443 0.00 -20.74 -8.68
CA GLY A 443 0.09 -19.28 -8.74
C GLY A 443 -0.26 -18.57 -7.44
N GLN A 444 -1.18 -19.13 -6.64
CA GLN A 444 -1.52 -18.57 -5.33
C GLN A 444 -0.30 -18.63 -4.40
N PRO A 445 0.08 -17.51 -3.75
CA PRO A 445 1.17 -17.53 -2.76
C PRO A 445 0.74 -18.34 -1.53
N LYS A 446 1.73 -18.94 -0.88
CA LYS A 446 1.55 -19.65 0.40
C LYS A 446 2.04 -18.75 1.53
N PRO A 447 1.40 -18.79 2.72
CA PRO A 447 1.81 -18.07 3.92
C PRO A 447 3.26 -18.38 4.34
#